data_cc5d17a85da87ff8a8910b518b33cd04
#
_entry.id   cc5d17a85da87ff8a8910b518b33cd04
#
_cell.length_a   1.000
_cell.length_b   1.000
_cell.length_c   1.000
_cell.angle_alpha   90.00
_cell.angle_beta   90.00
_cell.angle_gamma   90.00
#
_symmetry.space_group_name_H-M   'P 1'
#
loop_
_entity.id
_entity.type
_entity.pdbx_description
1 polymer ?
#
loop_
_entity_poly.entity_id
_entity_poly.type
_entity_poly.pdbx_seq_one_letter_code
_entity_poly.pdbx_strand_id
1 'polypeptide(L)'
;MILKPQLSDIKNIGYYLGRITLDIGLTMFLPFIAGLVLFKEPNPALDFLISANIAIFIGLALSWACKTDKDLHAGPAMVVIALSWLAAMALSAIPLLLSGHYKSFLDACFETMSGFTTTGLTLVQDLDHLSRSHNLWRHLGPFLGGQGIAIIAISFLVKGTGGTFNLYLGEGRDEKLVPNVINTARFIWVISIVYLILGTIVLGLVGISIGLKPQSAFFHGACIFMAGFDTAGFSPQSPNILYYHSLIYEIVIIFFMVVGSFNFNLHYQVWRGNYKEIWKNIETRTLLFVIMIVTLITLAGLQRSGVYSGGMIMFRKGFFQLISGQTTTGYMTIYAQQFIKEWGDLALTGIILSMALGGCACSTAGGIKMLRVGVIFKAFRQDIKRTMLSPNAVVVQKFHHIKTMFIEDAQVRAVLIVTLGYFFLYALGTLVGIWLGYPFLEALFESTSAAANVGLSCGITDTSMPAILKITYIIEMWAGRLELMSVFALFGFFVAYLKGK
;
A
#
# COMPACT_ATOMS: atom_id res chain seq x y z
N MET A 1 -6.55 26.43 -19.37
CA MET A 1 -7.98 26.26 -19.61
C MET A 1 -8.32 24.79 -19.31
N ILE A 2 -9.17 24.51 -18.34
CA ILE A 2 -9.62 23.14 -18.06
C ILE A 2 -10.69 22.82 -19.12
N LEU A 3 -10.40 21.85 -20.00
CA LEU A 3 -11.35 21.47 -21.05
C LEU A 3 -12.58 20.81 -20.42
N LYS A 4 -13.76 21.19 -20.92
CA LYS A 4 -15.03 20.57 -20.50
C LYS A 4 -15.01 19.08 -20.83
N PRO A 5 -15.30 18.20 -19.84
CA PRO A 5 -15.47 16.78 -20.10
C PRO A 5 -16.55 16.53 -21.15
N GLN A 6 -16.23 15.76 -22.15
CA GLN A 6 -17.18 15.37 -23.20
C GLN A 6 -17.99 14.14 -22.76
N LEU A 7 -19.16 13.95 -23.36
CA LEU A 7 -19.98 12.76 -23.13
C LEU A 7 -19.21 11.45 -23.44
N SER A 8 -18.28 11.52 -24.39
CA SER A 8 -17.37 10.44 -24.71
C SER A 8 -16.42 10.09 -23.58
N ASP A 9 -15.96 11.06 -22.79
CA ASP A 9 -15.08 10.82 -21.64
C ASP A 9 -15.81 10.08 -20.55
N ILE A 10 -17.08 10.46 -20.28
CA ILE A 10 -17.93 9.76 -19.30
C ILE A 10 -18.19 8.31 -19.73
N LYS A 11 -18.46 8.08 -21.02
CA LYS A 11 -18.61 6.71 -21.56
C LYS A 11 -17.33 5.91 -21.41
N ASN A 12 -16.16 6.49 -21.74
CA ASN A 12 -14.88 5.84 -21.55
C ASN A 12 -14.66 5.47 -20.09
N ILE A 13 -14.89 6.41 -19.16
CA ILE A 13 -14.77 6.17 -17.71
C ILE A 13 -15.67 5.01 -17.28
N GLY A 14 -16.96 5.03 -17.66
CA GLY A 14 -17.91 3.96 -17.31
C GLY A 14 -17.51 2.60 -17.87
N TYR A 15 -17.02 2.54 -19.10
CA TYR A 15 -16.56 1.30 -19.73
C TYR A 15 -15.38 0.66 -18.99
N TYR A 16 -14.30 1.44 -18.75
CA TYR A 16 -13.12 0.91 -18.08
C TYR A 16 -13.39 0.61 -16.60
N LEU A 17 -14.18 1.43 -15.91
CA LEU A 17 -14.64 1.14 -14.55
C LEU A 17 -15.42 -0.18 -14.50
N GLY A 18 -16.32 -0.41 -15.45
CA GLY A 18 -17.07 -1.65 -15.57
C GLY A 18 -16.15 -2.87 -15.77
N ARG A 19 -15.09 -2.74 -16.57
CA ARG A 19 -14.10 -3.81 -16.78
C ARG A 19 -13.33 -4.14 -15.50
N ILE A 20 -12.87 -3.13 -14.77
CA ILE A 20 -12.15 -3.33 -13.50
C ILE A 20 -13.09 -3.93 -12.44
N THR A 21 -14.34 -3.47 -12.38
CA THR A 21 -15.37 -4.03 -11.48
C THR A 21 -15.62 -5.51 -11.77
N LEU A 22 -15.65 -5.88 -13.03
CA LEU A 22 -15.78 -7.30 -13.46
C LEU A 22 -14.59 -8.13 -12.97
N ASP A 23 -13.36 -7.62 -13.07
CA ASP A 23 -12.16 -8.31 -12.57
C ASP A 23 -12.26 -8.59 -11.07
N ILE A 24 -12.71 -7.59 -10.29
CA ILE A 24 -12.90 -7.74 -8.84
C ILE A 24 -13.92 -8.84 -8.56
N GLY A 25 -15.04 -8.87 -9.27
CA GLY A 25 -16.05 -9.91 -9.14
C GLY A 25 -15.49 -11.32 -9.46
N LEU A 26 -14.69 -11.44 -10.52
CA LEU A 26 -14.04 -12.69 -10.88
C LEU A 26 -13.03 -13.17 -9.85
N THR A 27 -12.28 -12.27 -9.22
CA THR A 27 -11.32 -12.65 -8.16
C THR A 27 -12.00 -13.17 -6.89
N MET A 28 -13.26 -12.80 -6.63
CA MET A 28 -14.04 -13.34 -5.49
C MET A 28 -14.36 -14.84 -5.63
N PHE A 29 -14.24 -15.40 -6.84
CA PHE A 29 -14.35 -16.86 -7.00
C PHE A 29 -13.18 -17.62 -6.37
N LEU A 30 -12.04 -16.99 -6.11
CA LEU A 30 -10.90 -17.63 -5.45
C LEU A 30 -11.26 -18.04 -4.00
N PRO A 31 -11.72 -17.13 -3.10
CA PRO A 31 -12.16 -17.53 -1.77
C PRO A 31 -13.43 -18.39 -1.79
N PHE A 32 -14.32 -18.22 -2.78
CA PHE A 32 -15.47 -19.12 -2.97
C PHE A 32 -15.03 -20.58 -3.18
N ILE A 33 -14.17 -20.82 -4.16
CA ILE A 33 -13.67 -22.17 -4.47
C ILE A 33 -12.84 -22.73 -3.31
N ALA A 34 -11.96 -21.91 -2.71
CA ALA A 34 -11.16 -22.31 -1.56
C ALA A 34 -12.04 -22.67 -0.36
N GLY A 35 -13.11 -21.92 -0.11
CA GLY A 35 -14.10 -22.19 0.94
C GLY A 35 -14.77 -23.53 0.77
N LEU A 36 -15.23 -23.86 -0.43
CA LEU A 36 -15.88 -25.13 -0.70
C LEU A 36 -14.93 -26.33 -0.69
N VAL A 37 -13.77 -26.20 -1.36
CA VAL A 37 -12.88 -27.34 -1.64
C VAL A 37 -11.84 -27.54 -0.53
N LEU A 38 -11.17 -26.47 -0.10
CA LEU A 38 -10.03 -26.55 0.83
C LEU A 38 -10.45 -26.42 2.28
N PHE A 39 -11.33 -25.48 2.60
CA PHE A 39 -11.68 -25.16 3.98
C PHE A 39 -12.95 -25.85 4.45
N LYS A 40 -13.79 -26.32 3.53
CA LYS A 40 -15.10 -26.97 3.81
C LYS A 40 -16.05 -26.04 4.60
N GLU A 41 -16.08 -24.78 4.20
CA GLU A 41 -16.87 -23.69 4.79
C GLU A 41 -17.97 -23.24 3.80
N PRO A 42 -19.09 -23.98 3.63
CA PRO A 42 -20.09 -23.70 2.59
C PRO A 42 -20.80 -22.34 2.81
N ASN A 43 -21.13 -21.97 4.06
CA ASN A 43 -21.81 -20.71 4.34
C ASN A 43 -20.93 -19.49 4.01
N PRO A 44 -19.67 -19.38 4.52
CA PRO A 44 -18.74 -18.34 4.09
C PRO A 44 -18.49 -18.30 2.58
N ALA A 45 -18.47 -19.46 1.91
CA ALA A 45 -18.32 -19.50 0.46
C ALA A 45 -19.51 -18.85 -0.27
N LEU A 46 -20.75 -19.05 0.19
CA LEU A 46 -21.93 -18.41 -0.38
C LEU A 46 -21.88 -16.88 -0.33
N ASP A 47 -21.30 -16.29 0.71
CA ASP A 47 -21.12 -14.84 0.81
C ASP A 47 -20.30 -14.31 -0.38
N PHE A 48 -19.26 -15.05 -0.78
CA PHE A 48 -18.45 -14.70 -1.95
C PHE A 48 -19.18 -14.93 -3.26
N LEU A 49 -19.99 -15.98 -3.38
CA LEU A 49 -20.79 -16.23 -4.59
C LEU A 49 -21.80 -15.09 -4.83
N ILE A 50 -22.51 -14.68 -3.78
CA ILE A 50 -23.46 -13.55 -3.85
C ILE A 50 -22.73 -12.28 -4.26
N SER A 51 -21.63 -11.94 -3.58
CA SER A 51 -20.86 -10.73 -3.82
C SER A 51 -20.23 -10.70 -5.22
N ALA A 52 -19.69 -11.84 -5.69
CA ALA A 52 -19.15 -11.98 -7.04
C ALA A 52 -20.22 -11.71 -8.10
N ASN A 53 -21.41 -12.29 -7.95
CA ASN A 53 -22.50 -12.08 -8.91
C ASN A 53 -22.94 -10.61 -8.96
N ILE A 54 -23.03 -9.93 -7.80
CA ILE A 54 -23.35 -8.50 -7.75
C ILE A 54 -22.30 -7.68 -8.49
N ALA A 55 -21.01 -7.92 -8.21
CA ALA A 55 -19.91 -7.21 -8.85
C ALA A 55 -19.84 -7.47 -10.37
N ILE A 56 -20.02 -8.72 -10.79
CA ILE A 56 -20.06 -9.10 -12.21
C ILE A 56 -21.25 -8.44 -12.92
N PHE A 57 -22.44 -8.47 -12.33
CA PHE A 57 -23.62 -7.83 -12.91
C PHE A 57 -23.40 -6.34 -13.12
N ILE A 58 -22.90 -5.61 -12.09
CA ILE A 58 -22.58 -4.19 -12.18
C ILE A 58 -21.51 -3.95 -13.24
N GLY A 59 -20.43 -4.74 -13.24
CA GLY A 59 -19.34 -4.63 -14.21
C GLY A 59 -19.81 -4.83 -15.65
N LEU A 60 -20.62 -5.85 -15.90
CA LEU A 60 -21.20 -6.12 -17.24
C LEU A 60 -22.18 -5.00 -17.65
N ALA A 61 -23.07 -4.58 -16.76
CA ALA A 61 -24.04 -3.51 -17.04
C ALA A 61 -23.34 -2.20 -17.42
N LEU A 62 -22.32 -1.78 -16.65
CA LEU A 62 -21.52 -0.59 -16.97
C LEU A 62 -20.76 -0.72 -18.28
N SER A 63 -20.09 -1.88 -18.50
CA SER A 63 -19.33 -2.12 -19.72
C SER A 63 -20.22 -2.15 -20.95
N TRP A 64 -21.44 -2.65 -20.85
CA TRP A 64 -22.42 -2.70 -21.94
C TRP A 64 -23.03 -1.32 -22.20
N ALA A 65 -23.50 -0.64 -21.15
CA ALA A 65 -24.15 0.69 -21.29
C ALA A 65 -23.16 1.77 -21.77
N CYS A 66 -21.88 1.64 -21.41
CA CYS A 66 -20.83 2.61 -21.74
C CYS A 66 -19.89 2.14 -22.85
N LYS A 67 -20.29 1.15 -23.67
CA LYS A 67 -19.43 0.60 -24.73
C LYS A 67 -18.86 1.71 -25.63
N THR A 68 -17.56 1.67 -25.85
CA THR A 68 -16.81 2.68 -26.62
C THR A 68 -15.61 2.01 -27.31
N ASP A 69 -15.25 2.53 -28.47
CA ASP A 69 -14.05 2.13 -29.22
C ASP A 69 -12.94 3.20 -29.17
N LYS A 70 -13.17 4.28 -28.37
CA LYS A 70 -12.20 5.37 -28.27
C LYS A 70 -11.11 5.07 -27.25
N ASP A 71 -9.90 5.49 -27.56
CA ASP A 71 -8.76 5.41 -26.64
C ASP A 71 -8.96 6.27 -25.39
N LEU A 72 -8.44 5.79 -24.27
CA LEU A 72 -8.51 6.46 -22.98
C LEU A 72 -7.35 7.46 -22.83
N HIS A 73 -7.67 8.76 -22.76
CA HIS A 73 -6.68 9.82 -22.51
C HIS A 73 -6.25 9.87 -21.05
N ALA A 74 -5.13 10.55 -20.75
CA ALA A 74 -4.52 10.59 -19.41
C ALA A 74 -5.45 11.12 -18.31
N GLY A 75 -6.19 12.21 -18.57
CA GLY A 75 -7.12 12.79 -17.58
C GLY A 75 -8.23 11.81 -17.19
N PRO A 76 -9.08 11.35 -18.15
CA PRO A 76 -10.07 10.31 -17.88
C PRO A 76 -9.49 9.01 -17.28
N ALA A 77 -8.25 8.61 -17.64
CA ALA A 77 -7.61 7.45 -17.05
C ALA A 77 -7.35 7.60 -15.54
N MET A 78 -6.87 8.76 -15.10
CA MET A 78 -6.70 9.06 -13.68
C MET A 78 -8.04 9.02 -12.93
N VAL A 79 -9.12 9.52 -13.55
CA VAL A 79 -10.48 9.45 -12.99
C VAL A 79 -10.95 8.00 -12.86
N VAL A 80 -10.72 7.16 -13.89
CA VAL A 80 -11.03 5.72 -13.83
C VAL A 80 -10.32 5.07 -12.66
N ILE A 81 -9.03 5.32 -12.49
CA ILE A 81 -8.25 4.75 -11.39
C ILE A 81 -8.83 5.20 -10.05
N ALA A 82 -9.01 6.49 -9.83
CA ALA A 82 -9.55 6.99 -8.56
C ALA A 82 -10.90 6.36 -8.21
N LEU A 83 -11.82 6.25 -9.17
CA LEU A 83 -13.14 5.63 -8.99
C LEU A 83 -13.04 4.10 -8.81
N SER A 84 -12.09 3.44 -9.47
CA SER A 84 -11.92 1.98 -9.36
C SER A 84 -11.55 1.54 -7.95
N TRP A 85 -10.75 2.32 -7.24
CA TRP A 85 -10.42 2.05 -5.84
C TRP A 85 -11.64 2.16 -4.92
N LEU A 86 -12.50 3.16 -5.15
CA LEU A 86 -13.74 3.31 -4.40
C LEU A 86 -14.74 2.18 -4.73
N ALA A 87 -14.83 1.78 -5.99
CA ALA A 87 -15.65 0.65 -6.40
C ALA A 87 -15.14 -0.67 -5.81
N ALA A 88 -13.81 -0.89 -5.84
CA ALA A 88 -13.17 -2.05 -5.21
C ALA A 88 -13.48 -2.10 -3.71
N MET A 89 -13.31 -0.98 -3.00
CA MET A 89 -13.68 -0.87 -1.59
C MET A 89 -15.13 -1.30 -1.34
N ALA A 90 -16.08 -0.68 -2.02
CA ALA A 90 -17.50 -0.88 -1.75
C ALA A 90 -17.97 -2.30 -2.07
N LEU A 91 -17.54 -2.87 -3.21
CA LEU A 91 -17.96 -4.21 -3.63
C LEU A 91 -17.28 -5.30 -2.80
N SER A 92 -16.02 -5.11 -2.45
CA SER A 92 -15.26 -6.06 -1.62
C SER A 92 -15.68 -6.03 -0.15
N ALA A 93 -16.34 -4.97 0.29
CA ALA A 93 -16.94 -4.88 1.62
C ALA A 93 -18.17 -5.78 1.78
N ILE A 94 -18.85 -6.14 0.68
CA ILE A 94 -20.09 -6.94 0.75
C ILE A 94 -19.85 -8.32 1.43
N PRO A 95 -18.90 -9.16 1.00
CA PRO A 95 -18.68 -10.46 1.65
C PRO A 95 -18.21 -10.30 3.10
N LEU A 96 -17.44 -9.24 3.43
CA LEU A 96 -17.02 -8.98 4.80
C LEU A 96 -18.21 -8.59 5.69
N LEU A 97 -19.14 -7.78 5.20
CA LEU A 97 -20.36 -7.45 5.91
C LEU A 97 -21.21 -8.69 6.16
N LEU A 98 -21.36 -9.56 5.16
CA LEU A 98 -22.14 -10.81 5.26
C LEU A 98 -21.52 -11.80 6.27
N SER A 99 -20.21 -11.71 6.54
CA SER A 99 -19.55 -12.54 7.56
C SER A 99 -20.07 -12.32 8.98
N GLY A 100 -20.75 -11.20 9.25
CA GLY A 100 -21.25 -10.84 10.58
C GLY A 100 -20.19 -10.36 11.58
N HIS A 101 -18.90 -10.27 11.19
CA HIS A 101 -17.80 -9.79 12.05
C HIS A 101 -17.60 -8.28 12.03
N TYR A 102 -18.35 -7.54 11.19
CA TYR A 102 -18.29 -6.10 11.05
C TYR A 102 -19.61 -5.45 11.49
N LYS A 103 -19.56 -4.44 12.35
CA LYS A 103 -20.75 -3.78 12.90
C LYS A 103 -21.57 -3.01 11.86
N SER A 104 -20.91 -2.50 10.81
CA SER A 104 -21.53 -1.67 9.79
C SER A 104 -20.86 -1.85 8.43
N PHE A 105 -21.57 -1.42 7.38
CA PHE A 105 -20.99 -1.36 6.03
C PHE A 105 -19.78 -0.42 5.97
N LEU A 106 -19.76 0.66 6.77
CA LEU A 106 -18.62 1.57 6.86
C LEU A 106 -17.37 0.85 7.41
N ASP A 107 -17.55 -0.03 8.41
CA ASP A 107 -16.44 -0.80 8.98
C ASP A 107 -15.88 -1.81 7.96
N ALA A 108 -16.75 -2.46 7.20
CA ALA A 108 -16.34 -3.34 6.12
C ALA A 108 -15.64 -2.56 4.98
N CYS A 109 -16.12 -1.35 4.65
CA CYS A 109 -15.44 -0.46 3.70
C CYS A 109 -14.07 0.00 4.20
N PHE A 110 -13.94 0.32 5.48
CA PHE A 110 -12.66 0.66 6.09
C PHE A 110 -11.66 -0.48 5.95
N GLU A 111 -12.08 -1.70 6.32
CA GLU A 111 -11.23 -2.89 6.21
C GLU A 111 -10.79 -3.19 4.78
N THR A 112 -11.71 -3.09 3.82
CA THR A 112 -11.39 -3.33 2.40
C THR A 112 -10.54 -2.23 1.81
N MET A 113 -10.78 -0.95 2.14
CA MET A 113 -9.90 0.14 1.72
C MET A 113 -8.51 -0.08 2.29
N SER A 114 -8.40 -0.36 3.59
CA SER A 114 -7.14 -0.66 4.26
C SER A 114 -6.40 -1.83 3.60
N GLY A 115 -7.12 -2.90 3.24
CA GLY A 115 -6.56 -4.04 2.53
C GLY A 115 -6.03 -3.67 1.14
N PHE A 116 -6.89 -3.15 0.27
CA PHE A 116 -6.50 -2.84 -1.10
C PHE A 116 -5.40 -1.78 -1.17
N THR A 117 -5.46 -0.73 -0.34
CA THR A 117 -4.41 0.30 -0.29
C THR A 117 -3.11 -0.18 0.39
N THR A 118 -3.07 -1.45 0.80
CA THR A 118 -1.93 -2.05 1.52
C THR A 118 -1.58 -1.29 2.81
N THR A 119 -2.60 -0.76 3.50
CA THR A 119 -2.40 -0.03 4.75
C THR A 119 -2.30 -0.97 5.95
N GLY A 120 -3.28 -1.87 6.15
CA GLY A 120 -3.23 -2.85 7.24
C GLY A 120 -3.89 -2.42 8.55
N LEU A 121 -4.43 -1.21 8.66
CA LEU A 121 -5.29 -0.82 9.78
C LEU A 121 -6.54 -1.69 9.78
N THR A 122 -6.92 -2.25 10.92
CA THR A 122 -8.04 -3.20 11.04
C THR A 122 -9.02 -2.79 12.13
N LEU A 123 -10.31 -2.98 11.84
CA LEU A 123 -11.38 -2.81 12.82
C LEU A 123 -11.86 -4.15 13.40
N VAL A 124 -11.36 -5.26 12.88
CA VAL A 124 -11.70 -6.61 13.40
C VAL A 124 -10.81 -6.93 14.58
N GLN A 125 -11.40 -7.13 15.75
CA GLN A 125 -10.66 -7.50 16.96
C GLN A 125 -10.49 -9.01 17.11
N ASP A 126 -11.48 -9.78 16.64
CA ASP A 126 -11.48 -11.24 16.74
C ASP A 126 -11.30 -11.88 15.36
N LEU A 127 -10.04 -11.98 14.96
CA LEU A 127 -9.66 -12.65 13.71
C LEU A 127 -9.61 -14.18 13.87
N ASP A 128 -9.48 -14.65 15.10
CA ASP A 128 -9.30 -16.06 15.39
C ASP A 128 -10.57 -16.88 15.09
N HIS A 129 -11.76 -16.25 15.17
CA HIS A 129 -13.05 -16.83 14.81
C HIS A 129 -13.55 -16.46 13.41
N LEU A 130 -12.83 -15.58 12.70
CA LEU A 130 -13.18 -15.29 11.31
C LEU A 130 -12.90 -16.50 10.42
N SER A 131 -13.83 -16.85 9.52
CA SER A 131 -13.66 -17.98 8.62
C SER A 131 -12.38 -17.84 7.77
N ARG A 132 -11.78 -18.97 7.38
CA ARG A 132 -10.59 -18.98 6.54
C ARG A 132 -10.85 -18.35 5.16
N SER A 133 -12.06 -18.51 4.64
CA SER A 133 -12.48 -17.92 3.37
C SER A 133 -12.45 -16.38 3.42
N HIS A 134 -13.04 -15.78 4.48
CA HIS A 134 -13.01 -14.33 4.68
C HIS A 134 -11.59 -13.82 5.00
N ASN A 135 -10.84 -14.58 5.78
CA ASN A 135 -9.45 -14.25 6.08
C ASN A 135 -8.56 -14.31 4.82
N LEU A 136 -8.78 -15.30 3.94
CA LEU A 136 -8.11 -15.35 2.63
C LEU A 136 -8.44 -14.10 1.79
N TRP A 137 -9.72 -13.66 1.78
CA TRP A 137 -10.11 -12.45 1.04
C TRP A 137 -9.42 -11.20 1.58
N ARG A 138 -9.32 -11.06 2.91
CA ARG A 138 -8.59 -9.97 3.54
C ARG A 138 -7.13 -9.91 3.08
N HIS A 139 -6.48 -11.04 2.81
CA HIS A 139 -5.10 -11.11 2.35
C HIS A 139 -4.96 -11.03 0.82
N LEU A 140 -5.97 -11.48 0.07
CA LEU A 140 -6.02 -11.27 -1.37
C LEU A 140 -6.22 -9.79 -1.73
N GLY A 141 -6.97 -9.02 -0.93
CA GLY A 141 -7.11 -7.57 -1.11
C GLY A 141 -5.76 -6.85 -1.24
N PRO A 142 -4.86 -6.94 -0.27
CA PRO A 142 -3.49 -6.42 -0.37
C PRO A 142 -2.71 -6.96 -1.55
N PHE A 143 -2.79 -8.25 -1.83
CA PHE A 143 -2.05 -8.86 -2.94
C PHE A 143 -2.50 -8.32 -4.31
N LEU A 144 -3.78 -8.05 -4.48
CA LEU A 144 -4.32 -7.40 -5.68
C LEU A 144 -3.99 -5.90 -5.72
N GLY A 145 -4.18 -5.21 -4.59
CA GLY A 145 -3.95 -3.77 -4.48
C GLY A 145 -2.46 -3.38 -4.49
N GLY A 146 -1.59 -4.22 -3.91
CA GLY A 146 -0.13 -4.03 -3.94
C GLY A 146 0.43 -4.05 -5.35
N GLN A 147 -0.08 -4.95 -6.21
CA GLN A 147 0.26 -4.97 -7.63
C GLN A 147 -0.38 -3.80 -8.40
N GLY A 148 -1.47 -3.21 -7.91
CA GLY A 148 -2.27 -2.18 -8.53
C GLY A 148 -3.52 -2.74 -9.21
N ILE A 149 -4.67 -2.19 -8.87
CA ILE A 149 -5.97 -2.67 -9.40
C ILE A 149 -6.02 -2.55 -10.93
N ALA A 150 -5.50 -1.45 -11.49
CA ALA A 150 -5.46 -1.27 -12.94
C ALA A 150 -4.54 -2.26 -13.65
N ILE A 151 -3.49 -2.76 -12.98
CA ILE A 151 -2.55 -3.74 -13.57
C ILE A 151 -3.25 -5.06 -13.83
N ILE A 152 -4.24 -5.45 -13.02
CA ILE A 152 -5.07 -6.63 -13.29
C ILE A 152 -5.79 -6.45 -14.61
N ALA A 153 -6.53 -5.34 -14.76
CA ALA A 153 -7.29 -5.06 -15.97
C ALA A 153 -6.40 -4.97 -17.21
N ILE A 154 -5.24 -4.31 -17.12
CA ILE A 154 -4.26 -4.20 -18.19
C ILE A 154 -3.73 -5.58 -18.60
N SER A 155 -3.51 -6.48 -17.65
CA SER A 155 -2.91 -7.78 -17.90
C SER A 155 -3.86 -8.76 -18.59
N PHE A 156 -5.15 -8.71 -18.25
CA PHE A 156 -6.10 -9.77 -18.61
C PHE A 156 -7.28 -9.32 -19.47
N LEU A 157 -7.84 -8.13 -19.26
CA LEU A 157 -9.11 -7.74 -19.89
C LEU A 157 -9.02 -6.60 -20.90
N VAL A 158 -8.07 -5.69 -20.77
CA VAL A 158 -7.95 -4.56 -21.69
C VAL A 158 -7.20 -4.98 -22.95
N LYS A 159 -7.89 -4.97 -24.10
CA LYS A 159 -7.30 -5.21 -25.42
C LYS A 159 -6.91 -3.86 -26.04
N GLY A 160 -5.66 -3.76 -26.52
CA GLY A 160 -5.14 -2.57 -27.19
C GLY A 160 -4.07 -1.84 -26.38
N THR A 161 -3.29 -1.00 -27.03
CA THR A 161 -2.13 -0.30 -26.45
C THR A 161 -2.43 1.15 -26.09
N GLY A 162 -3.49 1.76 -26.64
CA GLY A 162 -3.72 3.20 -26.57
C GLY A 162 -4.03 3.73 -25.17
N GLY A 163 -4.89 3.07 -24.40
CA GLY A 163 -5.28 3.54 -23.06
C GLY A 163 -4.49 2.91 -21.89
N THR A 164 -3.80 1.78 -22.15
CA THR A 164 -3.16 0.98 -21.07
C THR A 164 -2.03 1.72 -20.36
N PHE A 165 -1.24 2.51 -21.08
CA PHE A 165 -0.17 3.29 -20.47
C PHE A 165 -0.70 4.40 -19.57
N ASN A 166 -1.79 5.04 -19.95
CA ASN A 166 -2.43 6.08 -19.15
C ASN A 166 -3.03 5.53 -17.85
N LEU A 167 -3.60 4.32 -17.87
CA LEU A 167 -4.03 3.61 -16.67
C LEU A 167 -2.85 3.27 -15.75
N TYR A 168 -1.75 2.79 -16.33
CA TYR A 168 -0.52 2.48 -15.60
C TYR A 168 0.07 3.71 -14.88
N LEU A 169 0.10 4.85 -15.58
CA LEU A 169 0.51 6.12 -14.97
C LEU A 169 -0.45 6.58 -13.86
N GLY A 170 -1.75 6.36 -14.02
CA GLY A 170 -2.76 6.72 -13.03
C GLY A 170 -2.60 5.99 -11.68
N GLU A 171 -1.98 4.80 -11.69
CA GLU A 171 -1.59 4.04 -10.48
C GLU A 171 -0.31 4.56 -9.80
N GLY A 172 0.22 5.71 -10.23
CA GLY A 172 1.49 6.23 -9.70
C GLY A 172 2.72 5.47 -10.21
N ARG A 173 2.59 4.72 -11.31
CA ARG A 173 3.68 3.94 -11.91
C ARG A 173 4.13 4.57 -13.22
N ASP A 174 5.30 5.19 -13.21
CA ASP A 174 5.89 5.89 -14.35
C ASP A 174 7.00 5.07 -15.05
N GLU A 175 7.50 4.03 -14.40
CA GLU A 175 8.58 3.20 -14.91
C GLU A 175 8.08 1.99 -15.70
N LYS A 176 8.57 1.82 -16.92
CA LYS A 176 8.36 0.61 -17.75
C LYS A 176 9.51 -0.37 -17.53
N LEU A 177 9.22 -1.60 -17.12
CA LEU A 177 10.22 -2.69 -17.01
C LEU A 177 10.68 -3.17 -18.41
N VAL A 178 9.73 -3.21 -19.33
CA VAL A 178 9.93 -3.56 -20.75
C VAL A 178 9.19 -2.54 -21.61
N PRO A 179 9.53 -2.42 -22.92
CA PRO A 179 8.92 -1.41 -23.80
C PRO A 179 7.39 -1.45 -23.85
N ASN A 180 6.78 -2.62 -23.64
CA ASN A 180 5.34 -2.80 -23.64
C ASN A 180 4.79 -2.84 -22.22
N VAL A 181 3.81 -1.99 -21.89
CA VAL A 181 3.18 -1.89 -20.57
C VAL A 181 2.44 -3.18 -20.18
N ILE A 182 1.80 -3.86 -21.14
CA ILE A 182 1.12 -5.14 -20.88
C ILE A 182 2.14 -6.19 -20.42
N ASN A 183 3.29 -6.26 -21.08
CA ASN A 183 4.35 -7.18 -20.68
C ASN A 183 4.97 -6.80 -19.34
N THR A 184 5.07 -5.51 -19.04
CA THR A 184 5.47 -5.02 -17.71
C THR A 184 4.49 -5.50 -16.64
N ALA A 185 3.20 -5.33 -16.85
CA ALA A 185 2.16 -5.76 -15.93
C ALA A 185 2.19 -7.30 -15.71
N ARG A 186 2.31 -8.07 -16.78
CA ARG A 186 2.44 -9.54 -16.70
C ARG A 186 3.69 -9.98 -15.95
N PHE A 187 4.81 -9.29 -16.15
CA PHE A 187 6.05 -9.58 -15.43
C PHE A 187 5.93 -9.32 -13.92
N ILE A 188 5.27 -8.24 -13.53
CA ILE A 188 4.95 -7.95 -12.11
C ILE A 188 4.20 -9.15 -11.51
N TRP A 189 3.16 -9.65 -12.19
CA TRP A 189 2.40 -10.83 -11.74
C TRP A 189 3.25 -12.08 -11.63
N VAL A 190 4.12 -12.36 -12.62
CA VAL A 190 5.01 -13.52 -12.59
C VAL A 190 5.94 -13.49 -11.39
N ILE A 191 6.59 -12.36 -11.12
CA ILE A 191 7.45 -12.19 -9.93
C ILE A 191 6.64 -12.43 -8.66
N SER A 192 5.47 -11.78 -8.53
CA SER A 192 4.66 -11.85 -7.32
C SER A 192 4.16 -13.26 -7.04
N ILE A 193 3.74 -14.01 -8.08
CA ILE A 193 3.29 -15.39 -7.92
C ILE A 193 4.46 -16.32 -7.56
N VAL A 194 5.62 -16.17 -8.20
CA VAL A 194 6.80 -16.97 -7.87
C VAL A 194 7.22 -16.73 -6.42
N TYR A 195 7.24 -15.47 -6.00
CA TYR A 195 7.58 -15.11 -4.63
C TYR A 195 6.51 -15.57 -3.63
N LEU A 196 5.21 -15.54 -4.00
CA LEU A 196 4.13 -16.09 -3.19
C LEU A 196 4.33 -17.59 -2.92
N ILE A 197 4.65 -18.37 -3.95
CA ILE A 197 4.89 -19.81 -3.79
C ILE A 197 6.09 -20.05 -2.87
N LEU A 198 7.23 -19.40 -3.15
CA LEU A 198 8.45 -19.55 -2.36
C LEU A 198 8.25 -19.09 -0.91
N GLY A 199 7.62 -17.92 -0.71
CA GLY A 199 7.38 -17.35 0.61
C GLY A 199 6.39 -18.20 1.43
N THR A 200 5.34 -18.72 0.79
CA THR A 200 4.41 -19.66 1.44
C THR A 200 5.11 -20.91 1.91
N ILE A 201 6.00 -21.49 1.10
CA ILE A 201 6.78 -22.66 1.47
C ILE A 201 7.69 -22.33 2.66
N VAL A 202 8.47 -21.26 2.58
CA VAL A 202 9.43 -20.89 3.64
C VAL A 202 8.71 -20.59 4.95
N LEU A 203 7.68 -19.73 4.94
CA LEU A 203 6.91 -19.40 6.15
C LEU A 203 6.12 -20.59 6.68
N GLY A 204 5.60 -21.44 5.80
CA GLY A 204 4.93 -22.69 6.18
C GLY A 204 5.86 -23.66 6.90
N LEU A 205 7.07 -23.88 6.38
CA LEU A 205 8.09 -24.73 7.02
C LEU A 205 8.54 -24.17 8.38
N VAL A 206 8.78 -22.85 8.45
CA VAL A 206 9.09 -22.19 9.73
C VAL A 206 7.89 -22.29 10.68
N GLY A 207 6.66 -22.15 10.20
CA GLY A 207 5.42 -22.34 10.97
C GLY A 207 5.33 -23.74 11.57
N ILE A 208 5.66 -24.79 10.80
CA ILE A 208 5.71 -26.17 11.30
C ILE A 208 6.81 -26.32 12.38
N SER A 209 7.97 -25.73 12.18
CA SER A 209 9.08 -25.83 13.15
C SER A 209 8.77 -25.19 14.50
N ILE A 210 7.84 -24.25 14.56
CA ILE A 210 7.36 -23.61 15.81
C ILE A 210 6.09 -24.28 16.38
N GLY A 211 5.65 -25.41 15.81
CA GLY A 211 4.58 -26.23 16.35
C GLY A 211 3.19 -26.04 15.73
N LEU A 212 3.06 -25.25 14.63
CA LEU A 212 1.79 -25.15 13.93
C LEU A 212 1.47 -26.45 13.16
N LYS A 213 0.18 -26.79 13.11
CA LYS A 213 -0.29 -27.92 12.26
C LYS A 213 0.01 -27.57 10.78
N PRO A 214 0.47 -28.54 9.95
CA PRO A 214 0.90 -28.26 8.57
C PRO A 214 -0.11 -27.46 7.74
N GLN A 215 -1.39 -27.83 7.78
CA GLN A 215 -2.44 -27.14 7.04
C GLN A 215 -2.57 -25.65 7.47
N SER A 216 -2.53 -25.38 8.78
CA SER A 216 -2.59 -24.02 9.31
C SER A 216 -1.29 -23.26 9.02
N ALA A 217 -0.12 -23.93 9.11
CA ALA A 217 1.18 -23.31 8.84
C ALA A 217 1.29 -22.80 7.40
N PHE A 218 0.87 -23.58 6.41
CA PHE A 218 0.87 -23.13 5.01
C PHE A 218 -0.19 -22.07 4.72
N PHE A 219 -1.37 -22.15 5.35
CA PHE A 219 -2.39 -21.11 5.23
C PHE A 219 -1.88 -19.79 5.82
N HIS A 220 -1.34 -19.81 7.05
CA HIS A 220 -0.72 -18.63 7.66
C HIS A 220 0.47 -18.13 6.82
N GLY A 221 1.31 -19.05 6.31
CA GLY A 221 2.43 -18.72 5.46
C GLY A 221 2.01 -17.95 4.21
N ALA A 222 0.93 -18.37 3.53
CA ALA A 222 0.38 -17.68 2.38
C ALA A 222 -0.17 -16.29 2.75
N CYS A 223 -0.97 -16.21 3.81
CA CYS A 223 -1.55 -14.97 4.29
C CYS A 223 -0.46 -13.95 4.69
N ILE A 224 0.48 -14.38 5.54
CA ILE A 224 1.57 -13.53 6.01
C ILE A 224 2.52 -13.14 4.86
N PHE A 225 2.77 -14.03 3.90
CA PHE A 225 3.57 -13.65 2.75
C PHE A 225 2.85 -12.58 1.91
N MET A 226 1.59 -12.77 1.55
CA MET A 226 0.82 -11.79 0.78
C MET A 226 0.85 -10.41 1.45
N ALA A 227 0.51 -10.34 2.74
CA ALA A 227 0.49 -9.06 3.44
C ALA A 227 1.90 -8.51 3.77
N GLY A 228 2.92 -9.34 3.88
CA GLY A 228 4.31 -8.92 4.13
C GLY A 228 5.01 -8.42 2.88
N PHE A 229 4.90 -9.14 1.76
CA PHE A 229 5.49 -8.76 0.48
C PHE A 229 4.77 -7.55 -0.13
N ASP A 230 3.44 -7.50 -0.02
CA ASP A 230 2.67 -6.35 -0.49
C ASP A 230 2.61 -5.21 0.53
N THR A 231 3.41 -5.31 1.58
CA THR A 231 3.59 -4.25 2.59
C THR A 231 2.26 -3.76 3.18
N ALA A 232 1.38 -4.70 3.59
CA ALA A 232 0.03 -4.42 4.05
C ALA A 232 -0.24 -4.79 5.52
N GLY A 233 0.59 -5.63 6.15
CA GLY A 233 0.55 -5.90 7.57
C GLY A 233 -0.66 -6.65 8.14
N PHE A 234 -1.59 -7.09 7.33
CA PHE A 234 -2.67 -7.94 7.78
C PHE A 234 -2.17 -9.29 8.27
N SER A 235 -2.75 -9.78 9.35
CA SER A 235 -2.47 -11.10 9.94
C SER A 235 -3.74 -11.94 9.99
N PRO A 236 -3.64 -13.26 9.87
CA PRO A 236 -4.77 -14.16 10.10
C PRO A 236 -5.10 -14.33 11.59
N GLN A 237 -4.29 -13.78 12.50
CA GLN A 237 -4.44 -13.90 13.96
C GLN A 237 -4.50 -12.53 14.62
N SER A 238 -5.35 -12.39 15.66
CA SER A 238 -5.58 -11.13 16.37
C SER A 238 -4.31 -10.50 16.97
N PRO A 239 -3.36 -11.28 17.57
CA PRO A 239 -2.12 -10.69 18.10
C PRO A 239 -1.09 -10.34 17.03
N ASN A 240 -1.43 -10.35 15.75
CA ASN A 240 -0.53 -10.09 14.61
C ASN A 240 0.70 -11.03 14.63
N ILE A 241 1.91 -10.56 14.34
CA ILE A 241 3.13 -11.39 14.34
C ILE A 241 3.53 -11.84 15.76
N LEU A 242 3.09 -11.12 16.78
CA LEU A 242 3.29 -11.53 18.17
C LEU A 242 2.79 -12.96 18.43
N TYR A 243 1.73 -13.42 17.72
CA TYR A 243 1.20 -14.78 17.82
C TYR A 243 2.25 -15.88 17.69
N TYR A 244 3.22 -15.70 16.82
CA TYR A 244 4.21 -16.76 16.49
C TYR A 244 5.32 -16.90 17.53
N HIS A 245 5.57 -15.91 18.38
CA HIS A 245 6.60 -15.90 19.44
C HIS A 245 8.00 -16.38 19.00
N SER A 246 8.36 -16.26 17.72
CA SER A 246 9.57 -16.84 17.12
C SER A 246 10.45 -15.79 16.46
N LEU A 247 11.73 -15.73 16.91
CA LEU A 247 12.72 -14.85 16.28
C LEU A 247 12.96 -15.22 14.81
N ILE A 248 12.98 -16.53 14.48
CA ILE A 248 13.21 -17.00 13.11
C ILE A 248 12.06 -16.54 12.21
N TYR A 249 10.83 -16.64 12.70
CA TYR A 249 9.65 -16.17 11.97
C TYR A 249 9.71 -14.66 11.72
N GLU A 250 10.11 -13.87 12.73
CA GLU A 250 10.29 -12.41 12.62
C GLU A 250 11.37 -12.05 11.58
N ILE A 251 12.52 -12.74 11.57
CA ILE A 251 13.61 -12.49 10.61
C ILE A 251 13.16 -12.77 9.17
N VAL A 252 12.45 -13.89 8.96
CA VAL A 252 11.95 -14.25 7.62
C VAL A 252 10.92 -13.23 7.13
N ILE A 253 10.05 -12.74 8.02
CA ILE A 253 9.09 -11.68 7.67
C ILE A 253 9.80 -10.37 7.35
N ILE A 254 10.80 -9.95 8.14
CA ILE A 254 11.63 -8.76 7.85
C ILE A 254 12.21 -8.85 6.43
N PHE A 255 12.72 -10.01 6.05
CA PHE A 255 13.23 -10.21 4.70
C PHE A 255 12.16 -9.95 3.63
N PHE A 256 10.94 -10.50 3.78
CA PHE A 256 9.87 -10.29 2.81
C PHE A 256 9.35 -8.85 2.79
N MET A 257 9.25 -8.18 3.94
CA MET A 257 8.89 -6.76 4.02
C MET A 257 9.88 -5.88 3.24
N VAL A 258 11.18 -6.11 3.43
CA VAL A 258 12.23 -5.36 2.73
C VAL A 258 12.20 -5.65 1.23
N VAL A 259 12.05 -6.91 0.83
CA VAL A 259 11.95 -7.33 -0.58
C VAL A 259 10.73 -6.68 -1.24
N GLY A 260 9.57 -6.66 -0.60
CA GLY A 260 8.36 -6.02 -1.12
C GLY A 260 8.47 -4.50 -1.26
N SER A 261 9.26 -3.85 -0.38
CA SER A 261 9.49 -2.41 -0.44
C SER A 261 10.43 -1.95 -1.55
N PHE A 262 11.09 -2.87 -2.26
CA PHE A 262 11.95 -2.55 -3.40
C PHE A 262 11.14 -2.35 -4.69
N ASN A 263 11.69 -1.52 -5.57
CA ASN A 263 11.15 -1.25 -6.90
C ASN A 263 11.09 -2.54 -7.76
N PHE A 264 9.96 -2.80 -8.43
CA PHE A 264 9.82 -3.96 -9.32
C PHE A 264 10.86 -4.00 -10.45
N ASN A 265 11.35 -2.83 -10.89
CA ASN A 265 12.42 -2.77 -11.86
C ASN A 265 13.75 -3.28 -11.28
N LEU A 266 14.01 -3.05 -9.99
CA LEU A 266 15.17 -3.62 -9.31
C LEU A 266 15.09 -5.15 -9.27
N HIS A 267 13.90 -5.73 -8.99
CA HIS A 267 13.68 -7.18 -9.09
C HIS A 267 13.98 -7.70 -10.51
N TYR A 268 13.51 -6.97 -11.53
CA TYR A 268 13.81 -7.32 -12.93
C TYR A 268 15.30 -7.34 -13.22
N GLN A 269 16.07 -6.35 -12.76
CA GLN A 269 17.52 -6.30 -12.93
C GLN A 269 18.22 -7.47 -12.22
N VAL A 270 17.79 -7.77 -11.00
CA VAL A 270 18.31 -8.92 -10.21
C VAL A 270 18.04 -10.25 -10.92
N TRP A 271 16.84 -10.46 -11.43
CA TRP A 271 16.50 -11.67 -12.19
C TRP A 271 17.32 -11.82 -13.48
N ARG A 272 17.77 -10.70 -14.07
CA ARG A 272 18.70 -10.69 -15.21
C ARG A 272 20.17 -10.84 -14.83
N GLY A 273 20.47 -11.04 -13.54
CA GLY A 273 21.86 -11.22 -13.04
C GLY A 273 22.60 -9.90 -12.73
N ASN A 274 21.94 -8.74 -12.84
CA ASN A 274 22.57 -7.45 -12.54
C ASN A 274 22.44 -7.10 -11.04
N TYR A 275 23.07 -7.89 -10.16
CA TYR A 275 23.02 -7.69 -8.71
C TYR A 275 23.68 -6.38 -8.24
N LYS A 276 24.60 -5.82 -9.04
CA LYS A 276 25.29 -4.56 -8.71
C LYS A 276 24.32 -3.37 -8.66
N GLU A 277 23.17 -3.48 -9.31
CA GLU A 277 22.13 -2.43 -9.33
C GLU A 277 21.58 -2.14 -7.93
N ILE A 278 21.46 -3.16 -7.06
CA ILE A 278 21.01 -3.00 -5.68
C ILE A 278 21.80 -1.91 -4.95
N TRP A 279 23.13 -1.91 -5.12
CA TRP A 279 24.02 -1.00 -4.39
C TRP A 279 24.26 0.33 -5.11
N LYS A 280 24.01 0.40 -6.42
CA LYS A 280 24.20 1.61 -7.21
C LYS A 280 22.98 2.54 -7.16
N ASN A 281 21.79 1.97 -7.00
CA ASN A 281 20.53 2.69 -7.04
C ASN A 281 20.42 3.71 -5.91
N ILE A 282 19.98 4.94 -6.25
CA ILE A 282 19.78 6.02 -5.28
C ILE A 282 18.75 5.64 -4.22
N GLU A 283 17.68 4.93 -4.59
CA GLU A 283 16.61 4.53 -3.67
C GLU A 283 17.13 3.62 -2.57
N THR A 284 17.86 2.56 -2.94
CA THR A 284 18.43 1.61 -1.96
C THR A 284 19.38 2.31 -1.00
N ARG A 285 20.23 3.20 -1.52
CA ARG A 285 21.17 3.97 -0.67
C ARG A 285 20.44 4.91 0.28
N THR A 286 19.42 5.60 -0.22
CA THR A 286 18.61 6.51 0.60
C THR A 286 17.83 5.74 1.65
N LEU A 287 17.23 4.59 1.30
CA LEU A 287 16.52 3.71 2.22
C LEU A 287 17.42 3.26 3.36
N LEU A 288 18.62 2.73 3.06
CA LEU A 288 19.58 2.29 4.09
C LEU A 288 20.03 3.44 4.99
N PHE A 289 20.27 4.62 4.43
CA PHE A 289 20.65 5.81 5.19
C PHE A 289 19.52 6.26 6.14
N VAL A 290 18.29 6.29 5.65
CA VAL A 290 17.12 6.65 6.47
C VAL A 290 16.90 5.61 7.57
N ILE A 291 16.90 4.31 7.25
CA ILE A 291 16.80 3.23 8.24
C ILE A 291 17.84 3.41 9.36
N MET A 292 19.09 3.72 9.01
CA MET A 292 20.14 3.92 10.00
C MET A 292 19.79 5.08 10.95
N ILE A 293 19.38 6.25 10.42
CA ILE A 293 19.06 7.42 11.23
C ILE A 293 17.86 7.16 12.15
N VAL A 294 16.75 6.64 11.59
CA VAL A 294 15.53 6.43 12.38
C VAL A 294 15.73 5.29 13.40
N THR A 295 16.59 4.28 13.10
CA THR A 295 17.00 3.26 14.08
C THR A 295 17.71 3.90 15.28
N LEU A 296 18.66 4.79 15.04
CA LEU A 296 19.37 5.48 16.13
C LEU A 296 18.41 6.31 16.99
N ILE A 297 17.48 7.04 16.40
CA ILE A 297 16.48 7.83 17.12
C ILE A 297 15.57 6.92 17.96
N THR A 298 15.03 5.86 17.37
CA THR A 298 14.12 4.93 18.04
C THR A 298 14.81 4.21 19.19
N LEU A 299 16.02 3.67 18.98
CA LEU A 299 16.77 2.98 20.03
C LEU A 299 17.19 3.91 21.16
N ALA A 300 17.60 5.15 20.86
CA ALA A 300 17.89 6.17 21.87
C ALA A 300 16.63 6.49 22.71
N GLY A 301 15.46 6.58 22.06
CA GLY A 301 14.19 6.75 22.77
C GLY A 301 13.85 5.58 23.69
N LEU A 302 13.98 4.34 23.19
CA LEU A 302 13.73 3.12 23.99
C LEU A 302 14.71 2.95 25.14
N GLN A 303 15.98 3.33 24.95
CA GLN A 303 16.96 3.31 26.01
C GLN A 303 16.61 4.32 27.12
N ARG A 304 16.12 5.51 26.73
CA ARG A 304 15.69 6.55 27.67
C ARG A 304 14.44 6.15 28.45
N SER A 305 13.49 5.45 27.80
CA SER A 305 12.26 5.00 28.49
C SER A 305 12.52 3.84 29.46
N GLY A 306 13.61 3.08 29.29
CA GLY A 306 13.98 1.98 30.18
C GLY A 306 13.05 0.77 30.15
N VAL A 307 12.17 0.66 29.16
CA VAL A 307 11.15 -0.41 29.02
C VAL A 307 11.77 -1.80 28.90
N TYR A 308 12.88 -1.90 28.21
CA TYR A 308 13.55 -3.18 27.97
C TYR A 308 14.83 -3.30 28.80
N SER A 309 14.90 -4.33 29.64
CA SER A 309 16.04 -4.59 30.53
C SER A 309 17.31 -5.09 29.80
N GLY A 310 17.19 -5.50 28.53
CA GLY A 310 18.29 -6.04 27.74
C GLY A 310 18.41 -5.41 26.37
N GLY A 311 19.63 -5.01 25.99
CA GLY A 311 19.91 -4.38 24.69
C GLY A 311 19.49 -5.23 23.49
N MET A 312 19.60 -6.56 23.57
CA MET A 312 19.18 -7.48 22.50
C MET A 312 17.66 -7.48 22.32
N ILE A 313 16.88 -7.47 23.41
CA ILE A 313 15.41 -7.42 23.38
C ILE A 313 14.95 -6.07 22.83
N MET A 314 15.56 -5.00 23.29
CA MET A 314 15.29 -3.64 22.82
C MET A 314 15.57 -3.54 21.32
N PHE A 315 16.73 -4.04 20.84
CA PHE A 315 17.06 -4.05 19.43
C PHE A 315 16.05 -4.90 18.63
N ARG A 316 15.75 -6.13 19.05
CA ARG A 316 14.81 -7.01 18.36
C ARG A 316 13.44 -6.35 18.19
N LYS A 317 12.85 -5.84 19.27
CA LYS A 317 11.52 -5.23 19.24
C LYS A 317 11.53 -3.87 18.52
N GLY A 318 12.49 -3.00 18.84
CA GLY A 318 12.62 -1.70 18.21
C GLY A 318 12.92 -1.78 16.71
N PHE A 319 13.87 -2.63 16.32
CA PHE A 319 14.24 -2.80 14.91
C PHE A 319 13.12 -3.42 14.07
N PHE A 320 12.39 -4.42 14.61
CA PHE A 320 11.24 -5.00 13.91
C PHE A 320 10.19 -3.94 13.61
N GLN A 321 9.75 -3.18 14.62
CA GLN A 321 8.73 -2.15 14.45
C GLN A 321 9.18 -1.05 13.49
N LEU A 322 10.46 -0.68 13.57
CA LEU A 322 11.03 0.32 12.68
C LEU A 322 11.05 -0.14 11.23
N ILE A 323 11.52 -1.37 10.95
CA ILE A 323 11.49 -1.93 9.58
C ILE A 323 10.05 -2.06 9.09
N SER A 324 9.15 -2.51 9.96
CA SER A 324 7.72 -2.58 9.63
C SER A 324 7.14 -1.21 9.27
N GLY A 325 7.48 -0.16 10.01
CA GLY A 325 7.10 1.23 9.68
C GLY A 325 7.76 1.73 8.40
N GLN A 326 9.08 1.54 8.25
CA GLN A 326 9.85 2.04 7.11
C GLN A 326 9.50 1.38 5.78
N THR A 327 9.20 0.09 5.79
CA THR A 327 8.70 -0.63 4.61
C THR A 327 7.22 -0.39 4.35
N THR A 328 6.56 0.38 5.22
CA THR A 328 5.12 0.61 5.25
C THR A 328 4.30 -0.68 5.31
N THR A 329 4.79 -1.67 6.06
CA THR A 329 4.10 -2.96 6.17
C THR A 329 3.07 -2.98 7.28
N GLY A 330 3.39 -2.46 8.48
CA GLY A 330 2.44 -2.41 9.59
C GLY A 330 2.35 -3.66 10.47
N TYR A 331 3.23 -4.64 10.30
CA TYR A 331 3.29 -5.79 11.22
C TYR A 331 3.74 -5.40 12.61
N MET A 332 3.13 -6.02 13.62
CA MET A 332 3.42 -5.75 15.03
C MET A 332 3.88 -6.99 15.78
N THR A 333 4.94 -6.83 16.59
CA THR A 333 5.42 -7.81 17.57
C THR A 333 5.22 -7.31 19.00
N ILE A 334 4.46 -6.23 19.16
CA ILE A 334 4.01 -5.63 20.42
C ILE A 334 2.52 -5.27 20.27
N TYR A 335 1.83 -5.05 21.38
CA TYR A 335 0.46 -4.56 21.35
C TYR A 335 0.42 -3.06 21.03
N ALA A 336 -0.61 -2.61 20.31
CA ALA A 336 -0.77 -1.23 19.87
C ALA A 336 -0.61 -0.19 21.01
N GLN A 337 -1.23 -0.44 22.17
CA GLN A 337 -1.15 0.46 23.31
C GLN A 337 0.25 0.57 23.94
N GLN A 338 1.17 -0.38 23.67
CA GLN A 338 2.53 -0.31 24.22
C GLN A 338 3.34 0.85 23.59
N PHE A 339 3.03 1.25 22.34
CA PHE A 339 3.64 2.42 21.75
C PHE A 339 3.48 3.66 22.61
N ILE A 340 2.26 3.91 23.12
CA ILE A 340 1.94 5.09 23.91
C ILE A 340 2.38 4.94 25.37
N LYS A 341 2.08 3.78 25.98
CA LYS A 341 2.28 3.58 27.41
C LYS A 341 3.74 3.33 27.80
N GLU A 342 4.53 2.75 26.88
CA GLU A 342 5.84 2.23 27.26
C GLU A 342 7.00 2.89 26.49
N TRP A 343 6.85 3.18 25.19
CA TRP A 343 7.99 3.56 24.34
C TRP A 343 8.46 5.00 24.53
N GLY A 344 7.57 5.90 24.94
CA GLY A 344 7.86 7.34 25.12
C GLY A 344 7.96 8.11 23.80
N ASP A 345 7.87 9.44 23.90
CA ASP A 345 7.69 10.35 22.76
C ASP A 345 8.82 10.29 21.73
N LEU A 346 10.07 10.11 22.15
CA LEU A 346 11.22 10.08 21.26
C LEU A 346 11.24 8.82 20.40
N ALA A 347 10.96 7.65 20.99
CA ALA A 347 10.88 6.41 20.22
C ALA A 347 9.68 6.44 19.26
N LEU A 348 8.54 6.97 19.73
CA LEU A 348 7.35 7.15 18.92
C LEU A 348 7.60 8.07 17.72
N THR A 349 8.30 9.19 17.95
CA THR A 349 8.72 10.11 16.87
C THR A 349 9.61 9.39 15.84
N GLY A 350 10.52 8.52 16.27
CA GLY A 350 11.32 7.69 15.36
C GLY A 350 10.46 6.78 14.48
N ILE A 351 9.42 6.15 15.04
CA ILE A 351 8.47 5.33 14.27
C ILE A 351 7.62 6.20 13.32
N ILE A 352 7.10 7.35 13.77
CA ILE A 352 6.36 8.27 12.89
C ILE A 352 7.21 8.70 11.69
N LEU A 353 8.47 9.05 11.91
CA LEU A 353 9.40 9.39 10.82
C LEU A 353 9.63 8.21 9.87
N SER A 354 9.77 6.99 10.41
CA SER A 354 9.92 5.80 9.58
C SER A 354 8.68 5.53 8.71
N MET A 355 7.48 5.73 9.25
CA MET A 355 6.22 5.60 8.53
C MET A 355 6.05 6.66 7.43
N ALA A 356 6.36 7.92 7.76
CA ALA A 356 6.25 9.03 6.82
C ALA A 356 7.18 8.88 5.60
N LEU A 357 8.40 8.34 5.84
CA LEU A 357 9.43 8.10 4.83
C LEU A 357 9.36 6.64 4.36
N GLY A 358 8.48 6.35 3.41
CA GLY A 358 8.14 4.99 2.97
C GLY A 358 9.20 4.27 2.15
N GLY A 359 8.79 3.30 1.32
CA GLY A 359 9.68 2.48 0.50
C GLY A 359 10.09 3.11 -0.84
N CYS A 360 10.54 2.25 -1.78
CA CYS A 360 10.97 2.66 -3.11
C CYS A 360 9.79 3.01 -4.04
N ALA A 361 10.03 3.82 -5.07
CA ALA A 361 9.05 4.08 -6.12
C ALA A 361 8.71 2.79 -6.88
N CYS A 362 7.53 2.72 -7.47
CA CYS A 362 7.06 1.53 -8.20
C CYS A 362 7.23 0.21 -7.42
N SER A 363 7.13 0.26 -6.09
CA SER A 363 7.03 -0.89 -5.19
C SER A 363 5.60 -1.04 -4.65
N THR A 364 5.39 -1.99 -3.76
CA THR A 364 4.12 -2.15 -3.04
C THR A 364 3.97 -1.14 -1.89
N ALA A 365 5.08 -0.62 -1.37
CA ALA A 365 5.12 0.29 -0.22
C ALA A 365 4.45 1.65 -0.48
N GLY A 366 3.93 2.27 0.56
CA GLY A 366 3.33 3.62 0.58
C GLY A 366 4.31 4.73 0.97
N GLY A 367 3.80 5.82 1.52
CA GLY A 367 4.55 6.96 2.07
C GLY A 367 5.34 7.77 1.04
N ILE A 368 6.17 8.70 1.54
CA ILE A 368 7.07 9.49 0.71
C ILE A 368 8.18 8.60 0.18
N LYS A 369 8.19 8.34 -1.12
CA LYS A 369 9.11 7.39 -1.76
C LYS A 369 10.58 7.80 -1.61
N MET A 370 11.47 6.81 -1.42
CA MET A 370 12.90 7.02 -1.25
C MET A 370 13.56 7.73 -2.43
N LEU A 371 13.04 7.56 -3.64
CA LEU A 371 13.47 8.33 -4.80
C LEU A 371 13.31 9.84 -4.57
N ARG A 372 12.15 10.26 -4.04
CA ARG A 372 11.86 11.67 -3.77
C ARG A 372 12.80 12.22 -2.71
N VAL A 373 12.99 11.51 -1.62
CA VAL A 373 13.92 11.90 -0.55
C VAL A 373 15.34 12.07 -1.10
N GLY A 374 15.81 11.10 -1.91
CA GLY A 374 17.14 11.16 -2.53
C GLY A 374 17.30 12.32 -3.52
N VAL A 375 16.26 12.61 -4.32
CA VAL A 375 16.25 13.74 -5.28
C VAL A 375 16.28 15.07 -4.53
N ILE A 376 15.42 15.26 -3.50
CA ILE A 376 15.40 16.48 -2.67
C ILE A 376 16.77 16.72 -2.03
N PHE A 377 17.38 15.70 -1.43
CA PHE A 377 18.69 15.83 -0.81
C PHE A 377 19.78 16.25 -1.82
N LYS A 378 19.76 15.65 -3.01
CA LYS A 378 20.72 16.02 -4.08
C LYS A 378 20.45 17.40 -4.66
N ALA A 379 19.20 17.80 -4.83
CA ALA A 379 18.83 19.15 -5.28
C ALA A 379 19.31 20.20 -4.28
N PHE A 380 19.05 19.99 -2.98
CA PHE A 380 19.55 20.85 -1.91
C PHE A 380 21.08 20.99 -1.95
N ARG A 381 21.79 19.87 -2.12
CA ARG A 381 23.26 19.90 -2.28
C ARG A 381 23.71 20.64 -3.55
N GLN A 382 22.94 20.56 -4.63
CA GLN A 382 23.20 21.30 -5.88
C GLN A 382 23.06 22.80 -5.66
N ASP A 383 22.01 23.22 -4.95
CA ASP A 383 21.76 24.65 -4.69
C ASP A 383 22.81 25.24 -3.75
N ILE A 384 23.23 24.52 -2.71
CA ILE A 384 24.37 24.93 -1.88
C ILE A 384 25.62 25.15 -2.75
N LYS A 385 25.94 24.22 -3.66
CA LYS A 385 27.08 24.35 -4.54
C LYS A 385 26.94 25.52 -5.48
N ARG A 386 25.75 25.78 -6.04
CA ARG A 386 25.48 26.96 -6.89
C ARG A 386 25.76 28.25 -6.16
N THR A 387 25.36 28.36 -4.88
CA THR A 387 25.59 29.55 -4.06
C THR A 387 27.10 29.83 -3.79
N MET A 388 27.92 28.76 -3.77
CA MET A 388 29.36 28.85 -3.47
C MET A 388 30.23 29.07 -4.72
N LEU A 389 29.67 29.01 -5.91
CA LEU A 389 30.39 29.13 -7.18
C LEU A 389 30.10 30.48 -7.87
N SER A 390 30.91 30.84 -8.88
CA SER A 390 30.65 32.04 -9.67
C SER A 390 29.32 31.97 -10.40
N PRO A 391 28.63 33.12 -10.68
CA PRO A 391 27.30 33.13 -11.32
C PRO A 391 27.23 32.41 -12.67
N ASN A 392 28.35 32.28 -13.36
CA ASN A 392 28.45 31.65 -14.69
C ASN A 392 28.78 30.14 -14.61
N ALA A 393 28.95 29.58 -13.40
CA ALA A 393 29.28 28.18 -13.24
C ALA A 393 28.02 27.27 -13.41
N VAL A 394 28.11 26.33 -14.34
CA VAL A 394 27.05 25.32 -14.54
C VAL A 394 27.29 24.16 -13.58
N VAL A 395 26.41 24.02 -12.59
CA VAL A 395 26.43 22.90 -11.64
C VAL A 395 25.41 21.87 -12.06
N VAL A 396 25.87 20.68 -12.44
CA VAL A 396 25.00 19.55 -12.80
C VAL A 396 25.21 18.43 -11.81
N GLN A 397 24.12 17.97 -11.17
CA GLN A 397 24.12 16.80 -10.31
C GLN A 397 23.54 15.59 -11.07
N LYS A 398 24.24 14.46 -10.94
CA LYS A 398 23.81 13.17 -11.48
C LYS A 398 23.33 12.27 -10.35
N PHE A 399 22.33 11.43 -10.65
CA PHE A 399 21.93 10.32 -9.78
C PHE A 399 21.72 9.07 -10.62
N HIS A 400 21.93 7.91 -10.01
CA HIS A 400 21.74 6.63 -10.66
C HIS A 400 20.45 5.98 -10.15
N HIS A 401 19.51 5.80 -11.06
CA HIS A 401 18.27 5.08 -10.83
C HIS A 401 18.00 4.23 -12.07
N ILE A 402 18.53 2.99 -12.07
CA ILE A 402 18.58 2.08 -13.23
C ILE A 402 19.38 2.68 -14.39
N LYS A 403 19.23 3.97 -14.64
CA LYS A 403 19.99 4.79 -15.59
C LYS A 403 20.61 5.95 -14.83
N THR A 404 21.70 6.47 -15.37
CA THR A 404 22.24 7.73 -14.88
C THR A 404 21.43 8.88 -15.45
N MET A 405 20.82 9.66 -14.57
CA MET A 405 19.97 10.81 -14.91
C MET A 405 20.53 12.09 -14.31
N PHE A 406 20.16 13.22 -14.90
CA PHE A 406 20.45 14.55 -14.37
C PHE A 406 19.25 15.04 -13.55
N ILE A 407 19.52 15.87 -12.55
CA ILE A 407 18.47 16.53 -11.80
C ILE A 407 17.94 17.70 -12.61
N GLU A 408 16.66 17.69 -12.92
CA GLU A 408 15.95 18.76 -13.63
C GLU A 408 15.05 19.52 -12.64
N ASP A 409 14.95 20.85 -12.77
CA ASP A 409 14.13 21.69 -11.89
C ASP A 409 12.64 21.30 -11.94
N ALA A 410 12.15 20.81 -13.10
CA ALA A 410 10.79 20.30 -13.24
C ALA A 410 10.54 19.06 -12.37
N GLN A 411 11.50 18.13 -12.31
CA GLN A 411 11.43 16.95 -11.47
C GLN A 411 11.44 17.31 -9.97
N VAL A 412 12.34 18.22 -9.58
CA VAL A 412 12.42 18.70 -8.19
C VAL A 412 11.10 19.33 -7.76
N ARG A 413 10.49 20.17 -8.61
CA ARG A 413 9.20 20.80 -8.34
C ARG A 413 8.08 19.77 -8.15
N ALA A 414 8.00 18.78 -9.05
CA ALA A 414 6.99 17.72 -8.96
C ALA A 414 7.14 16.91 -7.66
N VAL A 415 8.39 16.55 -7.32
CA VAL A 415 8.71 15.82 -6.08
C VAL A 415 8.31 16.62 -4.84
N LEU A 416 8.61 17.93 -4.80
CA LEU A 416 8.25 18.80 -3.68
C LEU A 416 6.73 18.94 -3.53
N ILE A 417 5.97 19.08 -4.61
CA ILE A 417 4.50 19.19 -4.58
C ILE A 417 3.88 17.92 -3.96
N VAL A 418 4.31 16.74 -4.40
CA VAL A 418 3.79 15.49 -3.84
C VAL A 418 4.18 15.32 -2.37
N THR A 419 5.41 15.68 -2.01
CA THR A 419 5.88 15.61 -0.61
C THR A 419 5.08 16.55 0.30
N LEU A 420 4.81 17.78 -0.13
CA LEU A 420 3.93 18.71 0.57
C LEU A 420 2.50 18.19 0.69
N GLY A 421 2.02 17.52 -0.35
CA GLY A 421 0.71 16.85 -0.32
C GLY A 421 0.60 15.78 0.77
N TYR A 422 1.65 14.97 0.99
CA TYR A 422 1.68 14.02 2.12
C TYR A 422 1.65 14.74 3.47
N PHE A 423 2.45 15.80 3.66
CA PHE A 423 2.39 16.59 4.90
C PHE A 423 1.01 17.17 5.15
N PHE A 424 0.32 17.61 4.08
CA PHE A 424 -1.05 18.09 4.20
C PHE A 424 -2.00 16.98 4.65
N LEU A 425 -1.90 15.75 4.10
CA LEU A 425 -2.70 14.61 4.55
C LEU A 425 -2.44 14.29 6.02
N TYR A 426 -1.17 14.16 6.43
CA TYR A 426 -0.82 13.91 7.84
C TYR A 426 -1.40 14.96 8.79
N ALA A 427 -1.34 16.24 8.39
CA ALA A 427 -1.91 17.32 9.17
C ALA A 427 -3.45 17.24 9.23
N LEU A 428 -4.11 16.90 8.12
CA LEU A 428 -5.57 16.83 8.03
C LEU A 428 -6.15 15.80 9.01
N GLY A 429 -5.69 14.55 8.97
CA GLY A 429 -6.19 13.52 9.86
C GLY A 429 -5.79 13.76 11.31
N THR A 430 -4.59 14.32 11.55
CA THR A 430 -4.18 14.75 12.89
C THR A 430 -5.14 15.77 13.46
N LEU A 431 -5.51 16.81 12.70
CA LEU A 431 -6.46 17.83 13.13
C LEU A 431 -7.86 17.27 13.43
N VAL A 432 -8.34 16.34 12.58
CA VAL A 432 -9.61 15.65 12.85
C VAL A 432 -9.53 14.79 14.11
N GLY A 433 -8.41 14.09 14.33
CA GLY A 433 -8.18 13.31 15.54
C GLY A 433 -8.19 14.19 16.80
N ILE A 434 -7.48 15.32 16.79
CA ILE A 434 -7.47 16.30 17.90
C ILE A 434 -8.86 16.87 18.15
N TRP A 435 -9.59 17.22 17.09
CA TRP A 435 -10.96 17.73 17.18
C TRP A 435 -11.90 16.72 17.86
N LEU A 436 -11.65 15.44 17.68
CA LEU A 436 -12.39 14.35 18.36
C LEU A 436 -11.88 14.02 19.76
N GLY A 437 -10.86 14.75 20.27
CA GLY A 437 -10.35 14.64 21.63
C GLY A 437 -9.15 13.71 21.83
N TYR A 438 -8.55 13.20 20.76
CA TYR A 438 -7.32 12.38 20.85
C TYR A 438 -6.07 13.25 21.06
N PRO A 439 -5.07 12.79 21.84
CA PRO A 439 -3.80 13.50 22.01
C PRO A 439 -3.06 13.70 20.67
N PHE A 440 -2.32 14.82 20.58
CA PHE A 440 -1.62 15.20 19.32
C PHE A 440 -0.73 14.10 18.77
N LEU A 441 0.12 13.49 19.60
CA LEU A 441 1.11 12.51 19.13
C LEU A 441 0.45 11.21 18.66
N GLU A 442 -0.61 10.78 19.33
CA GLU A 442 -1.42 9.62 18.95
C GLU A 442 -2.15 9.88 17.64
N ALA A 443 -2.81 11.04 17.51
CA ALA A 443 -3.50 11.45 16.29
C ALA A 443 -2.53 11.57 15.09
N LEU A 444 -1.32 12.10 15.31
CA LEU A 444 -0.28 12.20 14.29
C LEU A 444 0.23 10.81 13.89
N PHE A 445 0.40 9.90 14.85
CA PHE A 445 0.83 8.52 14.58
C PHE A 445 -0.17 7.80 13.67
N GLU A 446 -1.45 7.80 14.03
CA GLU A 446 -2.49 7.10 13.27
C GLU A 446 -2.73 7.75 11.89
N SER A 447 -2.81 9.08 11.81
CA SER A 447 -2.96 9.78 10.52
C SER A 447 -1.76 9.53 9.60
N THR A 448 -0.52 9.55 10.16
CA THR A 448 0.67 9.21 9.37
C THR A 448 0.60 7.76 8.89
N SER A 449 0.18 6.83 9.74
CA SER A 449 0.01 5.42 9.40
C SER A 449 -1.04 5.23 8.31
N ALA A 450 -2.19 5.90 8.39
CA ALA A 450 -3.25 5.82 7.39
C ALA A 450 -2.82 6.42 6.04
N ALA A 451 -2.33 7.66 6.04
CA ALA A 451 -1.99 8.39 4.81
C ALA A 451 -0.72 7.87 4.13
N ALA A 452 0.23 7.31 4.88
CA ALA A 452 1.41 6.64 4.32
C ALA A 452 1.17 5.15 4.00
N ASN A 453 -0.04 4.63 4.20
CA ASN A 453 -0.41 3.23 3.98
C ASN A 453 0.51 2.25 4.73
N VAL A 454 0.61 2.39 6.05
CA VAL A 454 1.54 1.61 6.89
C VAL A 454 0.85 0.53 7.71
N GLY A 455 -0.22 0.91 8.46
CA GLY A 455 -0.99 -0.04 9.26
C GLY A 455 -0.55 -0.22 10.71
N LEU A 456 0.53 0.41 11.17
CA LEU A 456 0.83 0.46 12.59
C LEU A 456 -0.24 1.29 13.30
N SER A 457 -0.73 0.80 14.44
CA SER A 457 -1.70 1.52 15.27
C SER A 457 -1.15 1.72 16.68
N CYS A 458 -1.50 2.84 17.28
CA CYS A 458 -1.26 3.11 18.69
C CYS A 458 -2.52 2.90 19.55
N GLY A 459 -3.61 2.43 18.93
CA GLY A 459 -4.85 2.06 19.62
C GLY A 459 -6.04 3.00 19.38
N ILE A 460 -5.92 4.02 18.51
CA ILE A 460 -7.07 4.84 18.07
C ILE A 460 -7.95 4.04 17.10
N THR A 461 -7.32 3.28 16.20
CA THR A 461 -8.04 2.41 15.27
C THR A 461 -8.63 1.24 16.02
N ASP A 462 -9.92 1.33 16.31
CA ASP A 462 -10.71 0.33 17.02
C ASP A 462 -12.17 0.36 16.49
N THR A 463 -12.94 -0.68 16.81
CA THR A 463 -14.37 -0.80 16.48
C THR A 463 -15.21 0.34 17.03
N SER A 464 -14.77 0.99 18.15
CA SER A 464 -15.42 2.15 18.76
C SER A 464 -15.06 3.49 18.12
N MET A 465 -14.12 3.52 17.17
CA MET A 465 -13.67 4.73 16.51
C MET A 465 -14.83 5.50 15.87
N PRO A 466 -14.92 6.86 16.01
CA PRO A 466 -15.99 7.66 15.45
C PRO A 466 -16.07 7.55 13.92
N ALA A 467 -17.30 7.55 13.36
CA ALA A 467 -17.53 7.41 11.91
C ALA A 467 -16.79 8.47 11.09
N ILE A 468 -16.70 9.70 11.58
CA ILE A 468 -15.98 10.79 10.92
C ILE A 468 -14.50 10.43 10.76
N LEU A 469 -13.87 9.87 11.78
CA LEU A 469 -12.47 9.47 11.74
C LEU A 469 -12.26 8.27 10.79
N LYS A 470 -13.20 7.29 10.77
CA LYS A 470 -13.20 6.18 9.80
C LYS A 470 -13.21 6.69 8.36
N ILE A 471 -14.09 7.66 8.06
CA ILE A 471 -14.17 8.28 6.73
C ILE A 471 -12.89 9.05 6.40
N THR A 472 -12.35 9.80 7.35
CA THR A 472 -11.09 10.55 7.17
C THR A 472 -9.96 9.60 6.81
N TYR A 473 -9.78 8.53 7.55
CA TYR A 473 -8.71 7.55 7.28
C TYR A 473 -8.95 6.78 5.97
N ILE A 474 -10.20 6.48 5.58
CA ILE A 474 -10.50 5.94 4.24
C ILE A 474 -10.01 6.89 3.15
N ILE A 475 -10.26 8.20 3.29
CA ILE A 475 -9.80 9.21 2.33
C ILE A 475 -8.27 9.31 2.33
N GLU A 476 -7.63 9.30 3.49
CA GLU A 476 -6.17 9.32 3.61
C GLU A 476 -5.51 8.10 2.97
N MET A 477 -6.00 6.90 3.25
CA MET A 477 -5.52 5.65 2.66
C MET A 477 -5.64 5.66 1.14
N TRP A 478 -6.79 6.09 0.63
CA TRP A 478 -7.05 6.21 -0.80
C TRP A 478 -6.16 7.26 -1.48
N ALA A 479 -6.07 8.47 -0.90
CA ALA A 479 -5.28 9.57 -1.46
C ALA A 479 -3.77 9.29 -1.36
N GLY A 480 -3.31 8.71 -0.28
CA GLY A 480 -1.93 8.29 -0.07
C GLY A 480 -1.49 7.24 -1.09
N ARG A 481 -2.32 6.22 -1.32
CA ARG A 481 -2.03 5.15 -2.29
C ARG A 481 -1.88 5.66 -3.72
N LEU A 482 -2.73 6.61 -4.13
CA LEU A 482 -2.73 7.23 -5.45
C LEU A 482 -1.78 8.41 -5.58
N GLU A 483 -0.93 8.64 -4.58
CA GLU A 483 0.04 9.74 -4.55
C GLU A 483 -0.62 11.10 -4.84
N LEU A 484 -1.90 11.26 -4.48
CA LEU A 484 -2.75 12.45 -4.65
C LEU A 484 -3.14 12.80 -6.09
N MET A 485 -2.34 12.45 -7.10
CA MET A 485 -2.51 12.93 -8.47
C MET A 485 -3.85 12.50 -9.10
N SER A 486 -4.21 11.22 -9.00
CA SER A 486 -5.48 10.71 -9.55
C SER A 486 -6.68 11.24 -8.77
N VAL A 487 -6.53 11.51 -7.48
CA VAL A 487 -7.58 12.11 -6.64
C VAL A 487 -7.83 13.56 -7.06
N PHE A 488 -6.77 14.36 -7.23
CA PHE A 488 -6.90 15.73 -7.74
C PHE A 488 -7.47 15.80 -9.17
N ALA A 489 -7.10 14.82 -10.02
CA ALA A 489 -7.67 14.72 -11.37
C ALA A 489 -9.19 14.46 -11.31
N LEU A 490 -9.66 13.60 -10.39
CA LEU A 490 -11.08 13.36 -10.17
C LEU A 490 -11.82 14.64 -9.74
N PHE A 491 -11.29 15.36 -8.75
CA PHE A 491 -11.89 16.63 -8.31
C PHE A 491 -11.88 17.69 -9.42
N GLY A 492 -10.77 17.83 -10.15
CA GLY A 492 -10.66 18.72 -11.29
C GLY A 492 -11.67 18.41 -12.40
N PHE A 493 -11.86 17.12 -12.70
CA PHE A 493 -12.84 16.65 -13.66
C PHE A 493 -14.28 17.00 -13.23
N PHE A 494 -14.60 16.77 -11.95
CA PHE A 494 -15.90 17.10 -11.40
C PHE A 494 -16.20 18.62 -11.41
N VAL A 495 -15.22 19.43 -11.01
CA VAL A 495 -15.35 20.91 -11.06
C VAL A 495 -15.51 21.40 -12.50
N ALA A 496 -14.77 20.85 -13.47
CA ALA A 496 -14.90 21.19 -14.88
C ALA A 496 -16.29 20.81 -15.45
N TYR A 497 -16.80 19.66 -15.02
CA TYR A 497 -18.15 19.21 -15.40
C TYR A 497 -19.23 20.15 -14.87
N LEU A 498 -19.15 20.55 -13.58
CA LEU A 498 -20.10 21.45 -12.95
C LEU A 498 -20.08 22.88 -13.52
N LYS A 499 -18.87 23.39 -13.81
CA LYS A 499 -18.71 24.75 -14.36
C LYS A 499 -19.11 24.87 -15.83
N GLY A 500 -19.37 23.77 -16.51
CA GLY A 500 -19.83 23.76 -17.90
C GLY A 500 -18.84 24.31 -18.93
N LYS A 501 -17.53 24.40 -18.58
CA LYS A 501 -16.44 24.97 -19.42
C LYS A 501 -15.53 23.90 -19.97
#